data_42fa8c154d54da718ca92f25a0434525
#
_entry.id   42fa8c154d54da718ca92f25a0434525
#
_cell.length_a   1.000
_cell.length_b   1.000
_cell.length_c   1.000
_cell.angle_alpha   90.00
_cell.angle_beta   90.00
_cell.angle_gamma   90.00
#
_symmetry.space_group_name_H-M   'P 1'
#
loop_
_entity.id
_entity.type
_entity.pdbx_description
1 polymer ?
#
loop_
_entity_poly.entity_id
_entity_poly.type
_entity_poly.pdbx_seq_one_letter_code
_entity_poly.pdbx_strand_id
1 'polypeptide(L)'
;MLSYCEYLAIKKMNPDDDCYIETIVYDIPECNDVICQWNGFELDRIFHLNTPNVKSVIAPQKWEQLMAEIRSSQFWLKNWNYPVYFTQAFQHIGIPLKNIRGDFERTGESDKTTLSVPRYKKTFLFQYLNYLRKRYLSRQSTDIPQFPDLFVQTEDSIFTGQQLTFKYMGTGIERIEPEVRKAFIFPELTSSRDKELAKKVSECQSVAIHARRGDMLSFNFDCYYGGYFKRAVKYIRQMVSNPKFFIFCDPGSVEWAKHHAHVFGLDFKHDNIEFVDWNKGDDSWRDMQLMSLCKHQIITRSSFGWWSAWLNTNPEKITCSPTHYFLTTHHF
;
A
#
# COMPACT_ATOMS: atom_id res chain seq x y z
N MET A 1 6.03 -0.44 4.26
CA MET A 1 6.28 -1.87 3.97
C MET A 1 6.84 -2.07 2.55
N LEU A 2 6.22 -1.59 1.48
CA LEU A 2 6.76 -1.77 0.11
C LEU A 2 8.16 -1.20 -0.05
N SER A 3 8.39 0.03 0.37
CA SER A 3 9.72 0.67 0.32
C SER A 3 10.78 -0.08 1.15
N TYR A 4 10.37 -0.73 2.23
CA TYR A 4 11.28 -1.59 2.99
C TYR A 4 11.67 -2.85 2.23
N CYS A 5 10.76 -3.43 1.46
CA CYS A 5 11.10 -4.54 0.56
C CYS A 5 12.08 -4.10 -0.53
N GLU A 6 11.90 -2.89 -1.06
CA GLU A 6 12.85 -2.30 -2.01
C GLU A 6 14.23 -2.11 -1.36
N TYR A 7 14.27 -1.57 -0.14
CA TYR A 7 15.50 -1.47 0.64
C TYR A 7 16.21 -2.83 0.80
N LEU A 8 15.47 -3.88 1.16
CA LEU A 8 16.03 -5.22 1.30
C LEU A 8 16.55 -5.78 -0.03
N ALA A 9 15.82 -5.56 -1.12
CA ALA A 9 16.23 -5.98 -2.45
C ALA A 9 17.49 -5.23 -2.92
N ILE A 10 17.52 -3.91 -2.75
CA ILE A 10 18.68 -3.06 -3.08
C ILE A 10 19.91 -3.55 -2.30
N LYS A 11 19.79 -3.70 -0.99
CA LYS A 11 20.88 -4.17 -0.13
C LYS A 11 21.39 -5.56 -0.53
N LYS A 12 20.50 -6.47 -0.93
CA LYS A 12 20.87 -7.81 -1.37
C LYS A 12 21.58 -7.83 -2.71
N MET A 13 21.24 -6.91 -3.60
CA MET A 13 21.86 -6.78 -4.92
C MET A 13 23.16 -5.98 -4.90
N ASN A 14 23.37 -5.17 -3.86
CA ASN A 14 24.59 -4.36 -3.64
C ASN A 14 25.16 -4.68 -2.25
N PRO A 15 25.75 -5.89 -2.06
CA PRO A 15 26.15 -6.36 -0.73
C PRO A 15 27.30 -5.56 -0.11
N ASP A 16 28.12 -4.94 -0.93
CA ASP A 16 29.28 -4.16 -0.52
C ASP A 16 28.96 -2.68 -0.29
N ASP A 17 27.73 -2.25 -0.60
CA ASP A 17 27.32 -0.85 -0.48
C ASP A 17 26.59 -0.58 0.85
N ASP A 18 26.78 0.63 1.36
CA ASP A 18 26.03 1.14 2.50
C ASP A 18 24.62 1.58 2.06
N CYS A 19 23.61 0.90 2.57
CA CYS A 19 22.22 1.16 2.24
C CYS A 19 21.47 1.76 3.44
N TYR A 20 20.78 2.87 3.21
CA TYR A 20 20.01 3.60 4.21
C TYR A 20 18.57 3.80 3.75
N ILE A 21 17.67 3.96 4.71
CA ILE A 21 16.35 4.54 4.44
C ILE A 21 16.38 6.06 4.71
N GLU A 22 15.51 6.79 4.05
CA GLU A 22 15.22 8.17 4.41
C GLU A 22 13.77 8.28 4.94
N THR A 23 13.56 9.14 5.91
CA THR A 23 12.26 9.38 6.56
C THR A 23 11.94 10.88 6.63
N ILE A 24 12.56 11.68 5.77
CA ILE A 24 12.51 13.15 5.78
C ILE A 24 11.06 13.66 5.79
N VAL A 25 10.20 13.03 5.01
CA VAL A 25 8.80 13.46 4.89
C VAL A 25 8.06 13.37 6.22
N TYR A 26 8.40 12.41 7.08
CA TYR A 26 7.79 12.26 8.41
C TYR A 26 8.27 13.32 9.41
N ASP A 27 9.42 13.95 9.16
CA ASP A 27 9.97 15.06 9.96
C ASP A 27 9.40 16.44 9.52
N ILE A 28 8.45 16.47 8.57
CA ILE A 28 7.81 17.68 8.03
C ILE A 28 6.30 17.60 8.28
N PRO A 29 5.81 18.15 9.41
CA PRO A 29 4.39 18.04 9.77
C PRO A 29 3.42 18.60 8.72
N GLU A 30 3.84 19.60 7.97
CA GLU A 30 3.04 20.25 6.91
C GLU A 30 2.70 19.28 5.76
N CYS A 31 3.45 18.20 5.63
CA CYS A 31 3.17 17.17 4.63
C CYS A 31 1.92 16.35 4.97
N ASN A 32 1.60 16.18 6.25
CA ASN A 32 0.50 15.33 6.70
C ASN A 32 -0.86 15.78 6.17
N ASP A 33 -1.07 17.09 6.09
CA ASP A 33 -2.36 17.67 5.69
C ASP A 33 -2.58 17.62 4.16
N VAL A 34 -1.51 17.51 3.39
CA VAL A 34 -1.55 17.67 1.93
C VAL A 34 -1.28 16.36 1.20
N ILE A 35 -0.29 15.59 1.64
CA ILE A 35 0.20 14.40 0.94
C ILE A 35 -0.51 13.14 1.42
N CYS A 36 -0.57 12.91 2.71
CA CYS A 36 -1.32 11.83 3.32
C CYS A 36 -1.46 12.02 4.84
N GLN A 37 -2.40 11.29 5.41
CA GLN A 37 -2.54 11.18 6.86
C GLN A 37 -1.62 10.06 7.36
N TRP A 38 -0.42 10.43 7.78
CA TRP A 38 0.54 9.47 8.32
C TRP A 38 0.50 9.46 9.86
N ASN A 39 0.64 8.27 10.40
CA ASN A 39 0.85 8.06 11.84
C ASN A 39 2.36 8.06 12.19
N GLY A 40 3.18 8.75 11.41
CA GLY A 40 4.64 8.73 11.52
C GLY A 40 5.28 7.50 10.84
N PHE A 41 6.55 7.24 11.18
CA PHE A 41 7.27 6.10 10.64
C PHE A 41 6.87 4.81 11.40
N GLU A 42 5.81 4.17 10.94
CA GLU A 42 5.17 3.05 11.63
C GLU A 42 6.00 1.76 11.65
N LEU A 43 6.95 1.58 10.73
CA LEU A 43 7.70 0.32 10.62
C LEU A 43 8.55 0.04 11.86
N ASP A 44 9.24 1.04 12.40
CA ASP A 44 9.99 0.88 13.64
C ASP A 44 9.08 0.73 14.84
N ARG A 45 7.98 1.51 14.88
CA ARG A 45 7.00 1.46 15.98
C ARG A 45 6.29 0.11 16.07
N ILE A 46 5.95 -0.50 14.94
CA ILE A 46 5.17 -1.74 14.89
C ILE A 46 6.06 -2.97 14.83
N PHE A 47 7.07 -2.97 13.97
CA PHE A 47 7.87 -4.15 13.66
C PHE A 47 9.29 -4.12 14.25
N HIS A 48 9.70 -3.02 14.89
CA HIS A 48 11.01 -2.84 15.53
C HIS A 48 12.19 -3.14 14.59
N LEU A 49 12.13 -2.65 13.35
CA LEU A 49 13.07 -3.05 12.29
C LEU A 49 14.47 -2.48 12.45
N ASN A 50 14.66 -1.40 13.23
CA ASN A 50 15.97 -0.75 13.45
C ASN A 50 16.75 -0.51 12.15
N THR A 51 16.06 -0.06 11.10
CA THR A 51 16.66 0.14 9.78
C THR A 51 17.61 1.33 9.79
N PRO A 52 18.85 1.21 9.26
CA PRO A 52 19.77 2.33 9.17
C PRO A 52 19.12 3.52 8.44
N ASN A 53 19.12 4.68 9.07
CA ASN A 53 18.56 5.91 8.51
C ASN A 53 19.67 6.85 8.06
N VAL A 54 19.54 7.43 6.88
CA VAL A 54 20.52 8.36 6.31
C VAL A 54 20.85 9.54 7.24
N LYS A 55 19.92 9.94 8.09
CA LYS A 55 20.12 10.97 9.11
C LYS A 55 21.29 10.65 10.05
N SER A 56 21.54 9.38 10.34
CA SER A 56 22.58 8.97 11.28
C SER A 56 24.00 9.12 10.75
N VAL A 57 24.16 9.27 9.44
CA VAL A 57 25.48 9.38 8.79
C VAL A 57 25.77 10.79 8.28
N ILE A 58 24.84 11.72 8.43
CA ILE A 58 25.00 13.13 8.04
C ILE A 58 25.31 13.97 9.30
N ALA A 59 26.34 14.82 9.21
CA ALA A 59 26.68 15.73 10.32
C ALA A 59 25.47 16.62 10.68
N PRO A 60 25.21 16.89 11.98
CA PRO A 60 24.02 17.61 12.42
C PRO A 60 23.79 18.95 11.71
N GLN A 61 24.86 19.76 11.52
CA GLN A 61 24.75 21.06 10.84
C GLN A 61 24.33 20.89 9.36
N LYS A 62 24.87 19.88 8.67
CA LYS A 62 24.48 19.57 7.29
C LYS A 62 23.04 19.07 7.22
N TRP A 63 22.62 18.28 8.21
CA TRP A 63 21.23 17.81 8.30
C TRP A 63 20.25 18.98 8.50
N GLU A 64 20.56 19.93 9.38
CA GLU A 64 19.74 21.13 9.58
C GLU A 64 19.66 21.98 8.29
N GLN A 65 20.77 22.14 7.58
CA GLN A 65 20.81 22.83 6.28
C GLN A 65 19.92 22.11 5.24
N LEU A 66 20.07 20.78 5.12
CA LEU A 66 19.26 19.94 4.24
C LEU A 66 17.77 20.12 4.52
N MET A 67 17.37 20.00 5.78
CA MET A 67 15.98 20.11 6.20
C MET A 67 15.41 21.51 5.98
N ALA A 68 16.19 22.57 6.22
CA ALA A 68 15.77 23.94 5.96
C ALA A 68 15.52 24.17 4.47
N GLU A 69 16.37 23.66 3.60
CA GLU A 69 16.22 23.77 2.15
C GLU A 69 15.00 23.00 1.64
N ILE A 70 14.84 21.75 2.08
CA ILE A 70 13.69 20.91 1.70
C ILE A 70 12.38 21.59 2.15
N ARG A 71 12.31 22.13 3.38
CA ARG A 71 11.14 22.88 3.85
C ARG A 71 10.89 24.15 3.04
N SER A 72 11.94 24.91 2.70
CA SER A 72 11.80 26.13 1.90
C SER A 72 11.24 25.86 0.51
N SER A 73 11.46 24.68 -0.04
CA SER A 73 10.92 24.27 -1.34
C SER A 73 9.40 24.19 -1.36
N GLN A 74 8.76 23.92 -0.23
CA GLN A 74 7.32 23.67 -0.11
C GLN A 74 6.81 22.65 -1.13
N PHE A 75 7.58 21.59 -1.39
CA PHE A 75 7.29 20.59 -2.43
C PHE A 75 5.90 19.96 -2.29
N TRP A 76 5.38 19.83 -1.08
CA TRP A 76 4.05 19.28 -0.80
C TRP A 76 2.90 20.13 -1.35
N LEU A 77 3.14 21.40 -1.67
CA LEU A 77 2.17 22.29 -2.30
C LEU A 77 2.29 22.33 -3.84
N LYS A 78 3.36 21.79 -4.40
CA LYS A 78 3.67 21.91 -5.84
C LYS A 78 3.24 20.69 -6.64
N ASN A 79 3.89 19.58 -6.42
CA ASN A 79 3.58 18.31 -7.07
C ASN A 79 4.21 17.15 -6.29
N TRP A 80 3.90 15.92 -6.68
CA TRP A 80 4.48 14.73 -6.08
C TRP A 80 5.94 14.45 -6.50
N ASN A 81 6.56 15.33 -7.24
CA ASN A 81 7.96 15.17 -7.65
C ASN A 81 8.94 15.64 -6.56
N TYR A 82 8.64 15.35 -5.30
CA TYR A 82 9.51 15.69 -4.16
C TYR A 82 10.94 15.13 -4.28
N PRO A 83 11.22 13.98 -4.96
CA PRO A 83 12.57 13.47 -5.12
C PRO A 83 13.54 14.47 -5.72
N VAL A 84 13.10 15.32 -6.66
CA VAL A 84 13.95 16.36 -7.27
C VAL A 84 14.42 17.37 -6.24
N TYR A 85 13.54 17.78 -5.33
CA TYR A 85 13.89 18.71 -4.26
C TYR A 85 14.87 18.09 -3.27
N PHE A 86 14.73 16.80 -3.00
CA PHE A 86 15.64 16.08 -2.11
C PHE A 86 17.02 15.94 -2.72
N THR A 87 17.15 15.50 -3.97
CA THR A 87 18.45 15.37 -4.63
C THR A 87 19.18 16.69 -4.77
N GLN A 88 18.46 17.79 -5.03
CA GLN A 88 19.05 19.15 -5.04
C GLN A 88 19.58 19.54 -3.67
N ALA A 89 18.80 19.33 -2.62
CA ALA A 89 19.23 19.67 -1.26
C ALA A 89 20.40 18.80 -0.78
N PHE A 90 20.42 17.51 -1.12
CA PHE A 90 21.57 16.63 -0.87
C PHE A 90 22.83 17.10 -1.61
N GLN A 91 22.70 17.51 -2.87
CA GLN A 91 23.81 18.06 -3.66
C GLN A 91 24.40 19.33 -3.01
N HIS A 92 23.56 20.23 -2.48
CA HIS A 92 24.00 21.47 -1.86
C HIS A 92 24.76 21.26 -0.54
N ILE A 93 24.51 20.16 0.16
CA ILE A 93 25.32 19.78 1.34
C ILE A 93 26.56 18.94 0.96
N GLY A 94 26.83 18.78 -0.34
CA GLY A 94 28.01 18.06 -0.86
C GLY A 94 27.83 16.55 -0.95
N ILE A 95 26.58 16.05 -1.05
CA ILE A 95 26.24 14.63 -1.24
C ILE A 95 25.44 14.51 -2.56
N PRO A 96 26.13 14.43 -3.71
CA PRO A 96 25.45 14.26 -4.99
C PRO A 96 24.84 12.86 -5.09
N LEU A 97 23.55 12.78 -5.37
CA LEU A 97 22.83 11.52 -5.51
C LEU A 97 22.16 11.44 -6.89
N LYS A 98 22.30 10.30 -7.53
CA LYS A 98 21.53 9.94 -8.72
C LYS A 98 20.12 9.57 -8.33
N ASN A 99 19.13 10.21 -8.92
CA ASN A 99 17.72 9.90 -8.67
C ASN A 99 17.25 8.74 -9.55
N ILE A 100 16.93 7.60 -8.95
CA ILE A 100 16.38 6.43 -9.63
C ILE A 100 14.88 6.41 -9.43
N ARG A 101 14.13 6.61 -10.52
CA ARG A 101 12.66 6.78 -10.52
C ARG A 101 11.99 5.72 -11.40
N GLY A 102 11.85 4.52 -10.92
CA GLY A 102 11.38 3.40 -11.73
C GLY A 102 10.01 3.57 -12.40
N ASP A 103 9.03 4.17 -11.74
CA ASP A 103 7.68 4.34 -12.31
C ASP A 103 7.60 5.47 -13.34
N PHE A 104 8.36 6.53 -13.17
CA PHE A 104 8.34 7.72 -14.04
C PHE A 104 9.20 7.58 -15.29
N GLU A 105 10.32 6.88 -15.20
CA GLU A 105 11.14 6.56 -16.37
C GLU A 105 10.40 5.72 -17.39
N ARG A 106 9.47 4.88 -16.93
CA ARG A 106 8.65 4.03 -17.77
C ARG A 106 7.56 4.76 -18.54
N THR A 107 6.93 5.76 -17.93
CA THR A 107 5.73 6.39 -18.51
C THR A 107 6.04 7.60 -19.37
N GLY A 108 7.27 8.14 -19.31
CA GLY A 108 7.62 9.39 -19.99
C GLY A 108 6.75 10.57 -19.53
N GLU A 109 5.99 10.39 -18.46
CA GLU A 109 5.13 11.44 -17.91
C GLU A 109 5.99 12.56 -17.33
N SER A 110 5.82 13.73 -17.91
CA SER A 110 6.43 14.95 -17.43
C SER A 110 5.95 15.25 -16.00
N ASP A 111 6.74 15.98 -15.24
CA ASP A 111 6.57 16.44 -13.86
C ASP A 111 5.24 17.16 -13.51
N LYS A 112 4.22 17.04 -14.34
CA LYS A 112 2.92 17.72 -14.22
C LYS A 112 1.87 16.89 -13.52
N THR A 113 2.16 16.33 -12.37
CA THR A 113 1.09 15.86 -11.49
C THR A 113 0.49 17.04 -10.74
N THR A 114 -0.59 17.57 -11.24
CA THR A 114 -1.37 18.58 -10.51
C THR A 114 -2.04 17.93 -9.31
N LEU A 115 -1.81 18.47 -8.11
CA LEU A 115 -2.46 18.03 -6.86
C LEU A 115 -4.01 18.15 -6.93
N SER A 116 -4.54 18.95 -7.85
CA SER A 116 -5.98 19.13 -8.01
C SER A 116 -6.52 18.31 -9.18
N VAL A 117 -7.29 17.30 -8.86
CA VAL A 117 -8.08 16.59 -9.87
C VAL A 117 -9.24 17.47 -10.32
N PRO A 118 -9.38 17.80 -11.61
CA PRO A 118 -10.48 18.61 -12.12
C PRO A 118 -11.85 18.08 -11.68
N ARG A 119 -12.77 18.98 -11.33
CA ARG A 119 -14.09 18.62 -10.77
C ARG A 119 -14.87 17.63 -11.65
N TYR A 120 -14.80 17.75 -12.98
CA TYR A 120 -15.48 16.83 -13.89
C TYR A 120 -15.00 15.39 -13.79
N LYS A 121 -13.70 15.17 -13.46
CA LYS A 121 -13.16 13.82 -13.26
C LYS A 121 -13.70 13.13 -12.00
N LYS A 122 -14.28 13.90 -11.08
CA LYS A 122 -14.93 13.39 -9.86
C LYS A 122 -16.39 12.99 -10.11
N THR A 123 -16.96 13.33 -11.26
CA THR A 123 -18.36 12.98 -11.57
C THR A 123 -18.51 11.48 -11.83
N PHE A 124 -19.65 10.93 -11.42
CA PHE A 124 -19.97 9.51 -11.63
C PHE A 124 -19.88 9.11 -13.10
N LEU A 125 -20.44 9.93 -14.00
CA LEU A 125 -20.43 9.66 -15.44
C LEU A 125 -19.00 9.54 -15.98
N PHE A 126 -18.11 10.47 -15.62
CA PHE A 126 -16.72 10.41 -16.05
C PHE A 126 -16.03 9.16 -15.48
N GLN A 127 -16.22 8.85 -14.22
CA GLN A 127 -15.63 7.66 -13.59
C GLN A 127 -16.14 6.37 -14.23
N TYR A 128 -17.43 6.31 -14.56
CA TYR A 128 -18.02 5.15 -15.26
C TYR A 128 -17.48 4.99 -16.67
N LEU A 129 -17.41 6.05 -17.46
CA LEU A 129 -16.80 6.01 -18.81
C LEU A 129 -15.32 5.64 -18.75
N ASN A 130 -14.58 6.17 -17.78
CA ASN A 130 -13.19 5.81 -17.58
C ASN A 130 -13.02 4.34 -17.16
N TYR A 131 -13.93 3.81 -16.35
CA TYR A 131 -13.98 2.39 -16.02
C TYR A 131 -14.18 1.53 -17.27
N LEU A 132 -15.14 1.87 -18.13
CA LEU A 132 -15.40 1.14 -19.37
C LEU A 132 -14.18 1.20 -20.30
N ARG A 133 -13.56 2.38 -20.46
CA ARG A 133 -12.33 2.57 -21.21
C ARG A 133 -11.19 1.70 -20.67
N LYS A 134 -10.95 1.73 -19.39
CA LYS A 134 -9.90 0.90 -18.76
C LYS A 134 -10.17 -0.59 -18.97
N ARG A 135 -11.41 -1.03 -18.80
CA ARG A 135 -11.81 -2.42 -19.04
C ARG A 135 -11.59 -2.86 -20.49
N TYR A 136 -11.78 -1.97 -21.46
CA TYR A 136 -11.49 -2.23 -22.85
C TYR A 136 -9.98 -2.32 -23.10
N LEU A 137 -9.22 -1.33 -22.62
CA LEU A 137 -7.76 -1.28 -22.80
C LEU A 137 -7.04 -2.42 -22.08
N SER A 138 -7.52 -2.84 -20.92
CA SER A 138 -6.92 -3.93 -20.16
C SER A 138 -6.97 -5.30 -20.86
N ARG A 139 -7.82 -5.44 -21.87
CA ARG A 139 -7.87 -6.64 -22.70
C ARG A 139 -6.76 -6.70 -23.75
N GLN A 140 -6.00 -5.61 -23.90
CA GLN A 140 -5.04 -5.45 -25.01
C GLN A 140 -3.57 -5.61 -24.61
N SER A 141 -3.22 -5.60 -23.30
CA SER A 141 -1.83 -5.75 -22.86
C SER A 141 -1.73 -6.60 -21.61
N THR A 142 -0.88 -7.62 -21.69
CA THR A 142 -0.54 -8.51 -20.58
C THR A 142 0.94 -8.43 -20.20
N ASP A 143 1.74 -7.63 -20.93
CA ASP A 143 3.19 -7.60 -20.73
C ASP A 143 3.56 -6.80 -19.50
N ILE A 144 4.31 -7.44 -18.61
CA ILE A 144 4.91 -6.83 -17.45
C ILE A 144 6.30 -6.35 -17.84
N PRO A 145 6.60 -5.07 -17.71
CA PRO A 145 7.96 -4.59 -17.91
C PRO A 145 8.93 -5.29 -16.97
N GLN A 146 10.06 -5.73 -17.48
CA GLN A 146 11.13 -6.30 -16.69
C GLN A 146 12.28 -5.30 -16.59
N PHE A 147 12.74 -5.05 -15.36
CA PHE A 147 13.87 -4.15 -15.09
C PHE A 147 14.84 -4.87 -14.16
N PRO A 148 15.57 -5.91 -14.65
CA PRO A 148 16.39 -6.77 -13.80
C PRO A 148 17.51 -6.02 -13.08
N ASP A 149 18.02 -4.96 -13.69
CA ASP A 149 19.16 -4.18 -13.18
C ASP A 149 18.75 -2.90 -12.45
N LEU A 150 17.44 -2.70 -12.20
CA LEU A 150 16.95 -1.46 -11.60
C LEU A 150 17.62 -1.12 -10.26
N PHE A 151 17.93 -2.14 -9.47
CA PHE A 151 18.52 -1.99 -8.15
C PHE A 151 20.05 -2.14 -8.12
N VAL A 152 20.69 -2.38 -9.27
CA VAL A 152 22.16 -2.43 -9.37
C VAL A 152 22.64 -1.06 -9.81
N GLN A 153 23.35 -0.36 -8.93
CA GLN A 153 23.86 0.99 -9.22
C GLN A 153 25.35 1.05 -8.95
N THR A 154 26.06 1.84 -9.74
CA THR A 154 27.51 2.09 -9.63
C THR A 154 27.84 3.46 -9.07
N GLU A 155 26.81 4.26 -8.78
CA GLU A 155 26.92 5.62 -8.28
C GLU A 155 26.04 5.77 -7.04
N ASP A 156 26.40 6.69 -6.14
CA ASP A 156 25.56 7.05 -5.00
C ASP A 156 24.17 7.45 -5.49
N SER A 157 23.16 6.72 -5.04
CA SER A 157 21.81 6.81 -5.61
C SER A 157 20.74 6.92 -4.54
N ILE A 158 19.67 7.63 -4.87
CA ILE A 158 18.43 7.65 -4.10
C ILE A 158 17.32 7.02 -4.94
N PHE A 159 16.67 6.02 -4.39
CA PHE A 159 15.51 5.38 -5.00
C PHE A 159 14.24 6.07 -4.53
N THR A 160 13.48 6.59 -5.46
CA THR A 160 12.33 7.44 -5.16
C THR A 160 11.11 7.00 -5.96
N GLY A 161 9.93 7.34 -5.44
CA GLY A 161 8.66 6.92 -6.01
C GLY A 161 8.19 5.57 -5.46
N GLN A 162 6.97 5.20 -5.78
CA GLN A 162 6.45 3.88 -5.43
C GLN A 162 6.92 2.86 -6.47
N GLN A 163 8.15 2.45 -6.34
CA GLN A 163 8.68 1.35 -7.13
C GLN A 163 8.17 0.05 -6.53
N LEU A 164 6.95 -0.29 -6.83
CA LEU A 164 6.40 -1.56 -6.39
C LEU A 164 7.21 -2.67 -7.05
N THR A 165 8.19 -3.20 -6.35
CA THR A 165 9.05 -4.31 -6.79
C THR A 165 8.25 -5.49 -7.31
N PHE A 166 7.07 -5.69 -6.76
CA PHE A 166 6.11 -6.70 -7.22
C PHE A 166 5.60 -6.46 -8.65
N LYS A 167 5.78 -5.26 -9.21
CA LYS A 167 5.47 -4.98 -10.62
C LYS A 167 6.59 -5.40 -11.57
N TYR A 168 7.79 -5.58 -11.06
CA TYR A 168 8.99 -5.79 -11.87
C TYR A 168 9.56 -7.15 -11.58
N MET A 169 9.27 -8.11 -12.43
CA MET A 169 9.90 -9.42 -12.34
C MET A 169 11.41 -9.29 -12.54
N GLY A 170 12.17 -10.10 -11.80
CA GLY A 170 13.63 -10.08 -11.86
C GLY A 170 14.30 -9.03 -10.98
N THR A 171 13.54 -8.21 -10.23
CA THR A 171 14.10 -7.22 -9.30
C THR A 171 14.55 -7.81 -7.96
N GLY A 172 14.35 -9.10 -7.76
CA GLY A 172 14.83 -9.82 -6.58
C GLY A 172 13.83 -9.89 -5.42
N ILE A 173 12.60 -9.36 -5.56
CA ILE A 173 11.59 -9.47 -4.49
C ILE A 173 11.30 -10.92 -4.14
N GLU A 174 11.26 -11.82 -5.11
CA GLU A 174 11.10 -13.25 -4.93
C GLU A 174 12.25 -13.89 -4.17
N ARG A 175 13.41 -13.22 -4.12
CA ARG A 175 14.61 -13.67 -3.40
C ARG A 175 14.68 -13.18 -1.96
N ILE A 176 13.84 -12.20 -1.59
CA ILE A 176 13.81 -11.59 -0.26
C ILE A 176 12.57 -11.96 0.54
N GLU A 177 11.69 -12.81 0.00
CA GLU A 177 10.46 -13.20 0.71
C GLU A 177 10.70 -13.71 2.14
N PRO A 178 11.69 -14.59 2.40
CA PRO A 178 11.96 -15.04 3.76
C PRO A 178 12.34 -13.91 4.72
N GLU A 179 13.16 -12.95 4.25
CA GLU A 179 13.58 -11.78 5.02
C GLU A 179 12.41 -10.86 5.31
N VAL A 180 11.53 -10.66 4.32
CA VAL A 180 10.31 -9.82 4.47
C VAL A 180 9.34 -10.46 5.47
N ARG A 181 9.12 -11.78 5.39
CA ARG A 181 8.27 -12.49 6.35
C ARG A 181 8.83 -12.44 7.76
N LYS A 182 10.15 -12.50 7.91
CA LYS A 182 10.82 -12.35 9.20
C LYS A 182 10.72 -10.91 9.75
N ALA A 183 10.78 -9.93 8.87
CA ALA A 183 10.71 -8.52 9.25
C ALA A 183 9.28 -8.10 9.69
N PHE A 184 8.25 -8.59 9.02
CA PHE A 184 6.88 -8.15 9.25
C PHE A 184 6.10 -9.13 10.12
N ILE A 185 6.63 -9.42 11.30
CA ILE A 185 5.93 -10.17 12.35
C ILE A 185 5.19 -9.18 13.23
N PHE A 186 3.86 -9.26 13.24
CA PHE A 186 3.05 -8.41 14.10
C PHE A 186 3.30 -8.71 15.58
N PRO A 187 3.33 -7.68 16.43
CA PRO A 187 3.36 -7.87 17.87
C PRO A 187 2.08 -8.53 18.38
N GLU A 188 2.11 -9.04 19.60
CA GLU A 188 0.95 -9.64 20.22
C GLU A 188 -0.24 -8.66 20.32
N LEU A 189 -1.44 -9.21 20.19
CA LEU A 189 -2.66 -8.45 20.40
C LEU A 189 -2.80 -8.10 21.90
N THR A 190 -2.96 -6.83 22.18
CA THR A 190 -3.10 -6.33 23.58
C THR A 190 -4.55 -6.09 23.97
N SER A 191 -5.35 -5.57 23.04
CA SER A 191 -6.77 -5.28 23.24
C SER A 191 -7.58 -6.56 23.45
N SER A 192 -8.47 -6.58 24.44
CA SER A 192 -9.40 -7.70 24.68
C SER A 192 -10.33 -7.94 23.49
N ARG A 193 -10.76 -6.87 22.84
CA ARG A 193 -11.65 -6.94 21.65
C ARG A 193 -10.94 -7.58 20.46
N ASP A 194 -9.66 -7.24 20.24
CA ASP A 194 -8.87 -7.85 19.18
C ASP A 194 -8.56 -9.32 19.45
N LYS A 195 -8.26 -9.67 20.70
CA LYS A 195 -8.08 -11.07 21.13
C LYS A 195 -9.34 -11.90 20.93
N GLU A 196 -10.49 -11.34 21.27
CA GLU A 196 -11.78 -11.99 21.04
C GLU A 196 -12.04 -12.19 19.55
N LEU A 197 -11.79 -11.18 18.71
CA LEU A 197 -11.93 -11.32 17.28
C LEU A 197 -10.94 -12.34 16.70
N ALA A 198 -9.69 -12.33 17.11
CA ALA A 198 -8.68 -13.30 16.70
C ALA A 198 -9.11 -14.74 17.03
N LYS A 199 -9.70 -14.96 18.20
CA LYS A 199 -10.30 -16.26 18.56
C LYS A 199 -11.44 -16.62 17.62
N LYS A 200 -12.40 -15.70 17.40
CA LYS A 200 -13.56 -15.94 16.52
C LYS A 200 -13.13 -16.31 15.10
N VAL A 201 -12.13 -15.59 14.51
CA VAL A 201 -11.68 -15.87 13.14
C VAL A 201 -10.97 -17.21 13.02
N SER A 202 -10.33 -17.70 14.07
CA SER A 202 -9.69 -19.02 14.09
C SER A 202 -10.72 -20.17 14.17
N GLU A 203 -11.85 -19.95 14.85
CA GLU A 203 -12.87 -20.96 15.14
C GLU A 203 -13.91 -21.12 14.02
N CYS A 204 -13.92 -20.27 13.00
CA CYS A 204 -14.90 -20.32 11.91
C CYS A 204 -14.23 -20.32 10.52
N GLN A 205 -15.03 -20.43 9.46
CA GLN A 205 -14.58 -20.20 8.08
C GLN A 205 -14.60 -18.70 7.80
N SER A 206 -13.60 -18.02 8.36
CA SER A 206 -13.48 -16.56 8.37
C SER A 206 -13.05 -16.01 7.02
N VAL A 207 -13.75 -14.98 6.56
CA VAL A 207 -13.47 -14.27 5.30
C VAL A 207 -13.36 -12.77 5.62
N ALA A 208 -12.17 -12.20 5.53
CA ALA A 208 -12.03 -10.76 5.63
C ALA A 208 -12.47 -10.08 4.33
N ILE A 209 -13.29 -9.04 4.43
CA ILE A 209 -13.60 -8.14 3.33
C ILE A 209 -12.95 -6.79 3.64
N HIS A 210 -11.88 -6.46 2.91
CA HIS A 210 -11.28 -5.14 2.99
C HIS A 210 -11.94 -4.18 2.00
N ALA A 211 -12.71 -3.24 2.50
CA ALA A 211 -13.49 -2.30 1.73
C ALA A 211 -12.92 -0.87 1.79
N ARG A 212 -11.77 -0.64 1.14
CA ARG A 212 -11.17 0.70 1.03
C ARG A 212 -11.96 1.56 0.06
N ARG A 213 -12.68 2.53 0.59
CA ARG A 213 -13.58 3.41 -0.15
C ARG A 213 -13.11 4.86 -0.14
N GLY A 214 -13.08 5.53 0.96
CA GLY A 214 -12.74 6.93 1.20
C GLY A 214 -12.00 7.63 0.05
N ASP A 215 -10.74 7.95 0.26
CA ASP A 215 -9.83 8.57 -0.71
C ASP A 215 -9.57 7.69 -1.95
N MET A 216 -9.72 6.37 -1.81
CA MET A 216 -9.45 5.39 -2.88
C MET A 216 -10.68 5.01 -3.70
N LEU A 217 -11.84 5.66 -3.52
CA LEU A 217 -13.07 5.30 -4.24
C LEU A 217 -12.92 5.36 -5.76
N SER A 218 -12.20 6.36 -6.28
CA SER A 218 -11.97 6.50 -7.73
C SER A 218 -11.14 5.35 -8.32
N PHE A 219 -10.17 4.84 -7.56
CA PHE A 219 -9.37 3.67 -7.94
C PHE A 219 -10.14 2.36 -7.80
N ASN A 220 -11.06 2.29 -6.85
CA ASN A 220 -11.89 1.13 -6.56
C ASN A 220 -13.29 1.22 -7.17
N PHE A 221 -13.50 2.07 -8.17
CA PHE A 221 -14.82 2.30 -8.76
C PHE A 221 -15.52 0.99 -9.18
N ASP A 222 -14.80 0.08 -9.82
CA ASP A 222 -15.32 -1.21 -10.25
C ASP A 222 -15.62 -2.17 -9.08
N CYS A 223 -14.95 -2.01 -7.95
CA CYS A 223 -15.26 -2.79 -6.76
C CYS A 223 -16.65 -2.45 -6.23
N TYR A 224 -17.00 -1.18 -6.22
CA TYR A 224 -18.27 -0.68 -5.66
C TYR A 224 -19.41 -0.62 -6.67
N TYR A 225 -19.11 -0.30 -7.94
CA TYR A 225 -20.14 -0.11 -8.98
C TYR A 225 -20.08 -1.18 -10.09
N GLY A 226 -18.98 -1.90 -10.22
CA GLY A 226 -18.79 -2.96 -11.21
C GLY A 226 -19.16 -4.37 -10.73
N GLY A 227 -19.70 -4.51 -9.52
CA GLY A 227 -20.15 -5.78 -8.95
C GLY A 227 -19.04 -6.75 -8.56
N TYR A 228 -17.83 -6.25 -8.31
CA TYR A 228 -16.69 -7.08 -7.88
C TYR A 228 -16.98 -7.84 -6.60
N PHE A 229 -17.41 -7.17 -5.54
CA PHE A 229 -17.71 -7.82 -4.26
C PHE A 229 -18.77 -8.94 -4.41
N LYS A 230 -19.83 -8.69 -5.19
CA LYS A 230 -20.87 -9.71 -5.45
C LYS A 230 -20.29 -10.97 -6.06
N ARG A 231 -19.38 -10.81 -7.04
CA ARG A 231 -18.72 -11.96 -7.68
C ARG A 231 -17.79 -12.67 -6.72
N ALA A 232 -17.01 -11.93 -5.96
CA ALA A 232 -16.07 -12.48 -4.98
C ALA A 232 -16.80 -13.23 -3.87
N VAL A 233 -17.85 -12.65 -3.28
CA VAL A 233 -18.68 -13.32 -2.26
C VAL A 233 -19.35 -14.57 -2.82
N LYS A 234 -19.89 -14.50 -4.05
CA LYS A 234 -20.47 -15.68 -4.72
C LYS A 234 -19.43 -16.79 -4.87
N TYR A 235 -18.22 -16.45 -5.30
CA TYR A 235 -17.11 -17.41 -5.46
C TYR A 235 -16.72 -18.03 -4.11
N ILE A 236 -16.54 -17.23 -3.08
CA ILE A 236 -16.24 -17.74 -1.72
C ILE A 236 -17.30 -18.72 -1.25
N ARG A 237 -18.60 -18.41 -1.42
CA ARG A 237 -19.70 -19.31 -1.03
C ARG A 237 -19.73 -20.63 -1.80
N GLN A 238 -19.16 -20.67 -3.00
CA GLN A 238 -19.01 -21.91 -3.77
C GLN A 238 -17.87 -22.79 -3.27
N MET A 239 -16.81 -22.16 -2.77
CA MET A 239 -15.58 -22.84 -2.38
C MET A 239 -15.48 -23.13 -0.87
N VAL A 240 -16.18 -22.36 -0.05
CA VAL A 240 -16.07 -22.38 1.41
C VAL A 240 -17.45 -22.66 2.00
N SER A 241 -17.57 -23.70 2.80
CA SER A 241 -18.81 -24.05 3.50
C SER A 241 -19.04 -23.12 4.68
N ASN A 242 -20.24 -22.56 4.79
CA ASN A 242 -20.68 -21.70 5.89
C ASN A 242 -19.71 -20.55 6.23
N PRO A 243 -19.32 -19.68 5.26
CA PRO A 243 -18.37 -18.62 5.51
C PRO A 243 -18.96 -17.55 6.44
N LYS A 244 -18.12 -17.04 7.37
CA LYS A 244 -18.41 -15.86 8.18
C LYS A 244 -17.59 -14.68 7.66
N PHE A 245 -18.27 -13.57 7.35
CA PHE A 245 -17.66 -12.39 6.76
C PHE A 245 -17.34 -11.33 7.83
N PHE A 246 -16.09 -10.89 7.86
CA PHE A 246 -15.61 -9.80 8.70
C PHE A 246 -15.30 -8.61 7.80
N ILE A 247 -16.03 -7.51 7.98
CA ILE A 247 -15.93 -6.34 7.09
C ILE A 247 -15.09 -5.26 7.74
N PHE A 248 -13.97 -4.94 7.10
CA PHE A 248 -13.02 -3.90 7.48
C PHE A 248 -13.16 -2.73 6.49
N CYS A 249 -13.50 -1.56 6.99
CA CYS A 249 -13.66 -0.33 6.22
C CYS A 249 -12.79 0.78 6.78
N ASP A 250 -12.43 1.74 5.92
CA ASP A 250 -11.92 3.02 6.41
C ASP A 250 -12.97 3.70 7.31
N PRO A 251 -12.56 4.41 8.37
CA PRO A 251 -13.48 4.90 9.42
C PRO A 251 -14.67 5.73 8.90
N GLY A 252 -14.45 6.54 7.86
CA GLY A 252 -15.51 7.35 7.22
C GLY A 252 -16.48 6.56 6.35
N SER A 253 -16.26 5.27 6.13
CA SER A 253 -17.08 4.44 5.23
C SER A 253 -17.88 3.36 5.93
N VAL A 254 -17.72 3.18 7.23
CA VAL A 254 -18.39 2.10 7.99
C VAL A 254 -19.92 2.23 7.94
N GLU A 255 -20.45 3.42 8.23
CA GLU A 255 -21.90 3.65 8.19
C GLU A 255 -22.47 3.51 6.78
N TRP A 256 -21.73 3.97 5.78
CA TRP A 256 -22.11 3.71 4.39
C TRP A 256 -22.19 2.20 4.12
N ALA A 257 -21.18 1.44 4.52
CA ALA A 257 -21.13 0.00 4.29
C ALA A 257 -22.30 -0.75 4.96
N LYS A 258 -22.66 -0.38 6.19
CA LYS A 258 -23.82 -0.94 6.93
C LYS A 258 -25.14 -0.76 6.18
N HIS A 259 -25.30 0.29 5.40
CA HIS A 259 -26.51 0.55 4.62
C HIS A 259 -26.45 0.04 3.18
N HIS A 260 -25.34 -0.56 2.75
CA HIS A 260 -25.13 -0.95 1.35
C HIS A 260 -24.78 -2.44 1.18
N ALA A 261 -25.44 -3.32 1.93
CA ALA A 261 -25.26 -4.77 1.84
C ALA A 261 -25.29 -5.31 0.40
N HIS A 262 -26.17 -4.73 -0.42
CA HIS A 262 -26.34 -5.12 -1.82
C HIS A 262 -25.05 -4.91 -2.67
N VAL A 263 -24.18 -3.97 -2.32
CA VAL A 263 -22.89 -3.76 -3.00
C VAL A 263 -21.96 -4.95 -2.77
N PHE A 264 -21.97 -5.48 -1.56
CA PHE A 264 -21.17 -6.64 -1.18
C PHE A 264 -21.77 -7.96 -1.68
N GLY A 265 -23.05 -7.97 -2.07
CA GLY A 265 -23.76 -9.20 -2.38
C GLY A 265 -24.06 -10.05 -1.15
N LEU A 266 -24.20 -9.38 -0.01
CA LEU A 266 -24.52 -9.92 1.30
C LEU A 266 -25.93 -9.53 1.72
N ASP A 267 -26.57 -10.37 2.51
CA ASP A 267 -27.78 -10.06 3.24
C ASP A 267 -27.44 -9.92 4.73
N PHE A 268 -27.35 -8.68 5.22
CA PHE A 268 -26.93 -8.41 6.60
C PHE A 268 -27.92 -8.90 7.67
N LYS A 269 -29.10 -9.39 7.28
CA LYS A 269 -30.07 -9.98 8.20
C LYS A 269 -29.90 -11.49 8.34
N HIS A 270 -29.44 -12.15 7.28
CA HIS A 270 -29.39 -13.62 7.22
C HIS A 270 -27.96 -14.16 7.10
N ASP A 271 -27.02 -13.37 6.57
CA ASP A 271 -25.63 -13.78 6.50
C ASP A 271 -24.92 -13.60 7.85
N ASN A 272 -23.95 -14.46 8.11
CA ASN A 272 -23.11 -14.36 9.28
C ASN A 272 -22.01 -13.29 9.06
N ILE A 273 -22.23 -12.10 9.60
CA ILE A 273 -21.40 -10.89 9.33
C ILE A 273 -21.03 -10.20 10.62
N GLU A 274 -19.81 -9.69 10.66
CA GLU A 274 -19.32 -8.83 11.74
C GLU A 274 -18.55 -7.65 11.14
N PHE A 275 -18.85 -6.42 11.58
CA PHE A 275 -18.08 -5.23 11.22
C PHE A 275 -16.95 -5.02 12.21
N VAL A 276 -15.75 -4.73 11.70
CA VAL A 276 -14.57 -4.38 12.49
C VAL A 276 -14.32 -2.90 12.28
N ASP A 277 -14.61 -2.07 13.29
CA ASP A 277 -14.67 -0.61 13.17
C ASP A 277 -14.06 0.16 14.35
N TRP A 278 -13.28 -0.50 15.19
CA TRP A 278 -12.75 0.10 16.41
C TRP A 278 -11.29 0.51 16.34
N ASN A 279 -10.46 -0.13 15.53
CA ASN A 279 -9.06 0.22 15.40
C ASN A 279 -8.89 1.49 14.56
N LYS A 280 -8.40 2.58 15.18
CA LYS A 280 -8.28 3.90 14.55
C LYS A 280 -6.97 4.58 14.93
N GLY A 281 -6.55 5.56 14.11
CA GLY A 281 -5.31 6.30 14.35
C GLY A 281 -4.11 5.36 14.47
N ASP A 282 -3.37 5.49 15.54
CA ASP A 282 -2.14 4.72 15.80
C ASP A 282 -2.36 3.20 15.90
N ASP A 283 -3.58 2.75 16.14
CA ASP A 283 -3.94 1.32 16.16
C ASP A 283 -4.54 0.79 14.86
N SER A 284 -4.68 1.61 13.83
CA SER A 284 -5.31 1.21 12.56
C SER A 284 -4.61 0.03 11.86
N TRP A 285 -3.32 -0.16 12.08
CA TRP A 285 -2.55 -1.29 11.57
C TRP A 285 -3.01 -2.65 12.10
N ARG A 286 -3.69 -2.67 13.26
CA ARG A 286 -4.26 -3.90 13.84
C ARG A 286 -5.33 -4.52 12.97
N ASP A 287 -6.02 -3.73 12.16
CA ASP A 287 -6.95 -4.27 11.17
C ASP A 287 -6.22 -5.12 10.12
N MET A 288 -5.02 -4.72 9.71
CA MET A 288 -4.19 -5.55 8.81
C MET A 288 -3.80 -6.86 9.48
N GLN A 289 -3.39 -6.82 10.76
CA GLN A 289 -3.09 -8.00 11.56
C GLN A 289 -4.30 -8.93 11.65
N LEU A 290 -5.47 -8.41 12.04
CA LEU A 290 -6.69 -9.19 12.18
C LEU A 290 -7.17 -9.78 10.86
N MET A 291 -7.09 -9.02 9.77
CA MET A 291 -7.37 -9.54 8.43
C MET A 291 -6.42 -10.68 8.03
N SER A 292 -5.13 -10.58 8.38
CA SER A 292 -4.15 -11.65 8.06
C SER A 292 -4.40 -12.95 8.82
N LEU A 293 -5.14 -12.90 9.93
CA LEU A 293 -5.54 -14.07 10.71
C LEU A 293 -6.82 -14.75 10.15
N CYS A 294 -7.58 -14.08 9.30
CA CYS A 294 -8.73 -14.68 8.65
C CYS A 294 -8.30 -15.78 7.66
N LYS A 295 -9.11 -16.83 7.49
CA LYS A 295 -8.76 -17.94 6.60
C LYS A 295 -8.73 -17.54 5.13
N HIS A 296 -9.67 -16.66 4.70
CA HIS A 296 -9.82 -16.20 3.32
C HIS A 296 -10.00 -14.69 3.28
N GLN A 297 -9.82 -14.08 2.10
CA GLN A 297 -9.86 -12.62 1.97
C GLN A 297 -10.48 -12.17 0.64
N ILE A 298 -11.20 -11.06 0.70
CA ILE A 298 -11.68 -10.29 -0.45
C ILE A 298 -11.12 -8.88 -0.28
N ILE A 299 -10.20 -8.47 -1.15
CA ILE A 299 -9.49 -7.20 -1.00
C ILE A 299 -9.82 -6.22 -2.13
N THR A 300 -9.76 -4.93 -1.83
CA THR A 300 -9.82 -3.85 -2.82
C THR A 300 -8.40 -3.41 -3.20
N ARG A 301 -8.26 -2.53 -4.21
CA ARG A 301 -6.97 -1.93 -4.59
C ARG A 301 -6.46 -1.03 -3.47
N SER A 302 -5.67 -1.59 -2.60
CA SER A 302 -5.01 -0.91 -1.49
C SER A 302 -3.83 -1.75 -1.01
N SER A 303 -2.67 -1.16 -0.87
CA SER A 303 -1.50 -1.86 -0.31
C SER A 303 -1.79 -2.44 1.08
N PHE A 304 -2.66 -1.84 1.85
CA PHE A 304 -3.09 -2.33 3.16
C PHE A 304 -3.78 -3.70 3.07
N GLY A 305 -4.78 -3.83 2.18
CA GLY A 305 -5.46 -5.11 1.93
C GLY A 305 -4.53 -6.15 1.28
N TRP A 306 -3.64 -5.69 0.39
CA TRP A 306 -2.65 -6.56 -0.23
C TRP A 306 -1.70 -7.18 0.81
N TRP A 307 -1.16 -6.35 1.73
CA TRP A 307 -0.29 -6.84 2.79
C TRP A 307 -1.00 -7.80 3.73
N SER A 308 -2.25 -7.54 4.08
CA SER A 308 -3.02 -8.48 4.92
C SER A 308 -3.14 -9.86 4.26
N ALA A 309 -3.36 -9.90 2.94
CA ALA A 309 -3.45 -11.13 2.18
C ALA A 309 -2.08 -11.83 2.03
N TRP A 310 -1.02 -11.05 1.80
CA TRP A 310 0.32 -11.60 1.65
C TRP A 310 0.88 -12.18 2.96
N LEU A 311 0.62 -11.49 4.08
CA LEU A 311 1.05 -11.94 5.42
C LEU A 311 0.21 -13.10 5.97
N ASN A 312 -0.93 -13.37 5.38
CA ASN A 312 -1.74 -14.54 5.75
C ASN A 312 -0.98 -15.82 5.43
N THR A 313 -0.70 -16.63 6.43
CA THR A 313 0.08 -17.86 6.32
C THR A 313 -0.74 -19.11 6.04
N ASN A 314 -2.08 -19.01 5.96
CA ASN A 314 -2.91 -20.16 5.65
C ASN A 314 -2.61 -20.68 4.23
N PRO A 315 -2.13 -21.92 4.05
CA PRO A 315 -1.81 -22.46 2.72
C PRO A 315 -3.06 -22.69 1.86
N GLU A 316 -4.23 -22.83 2.48
CA GLU A 316 -5.51 -23.05 1.79
C GLU A 316 -6.29 -21.74 1.60
N LYS A 317 -5.65 -20.59 1.83
CA LYS A 317 -6.33 -19.32 1.68
C LYS A 317 -6.83 -19.10 0.26
N ILE A 318 -8.04 -18.54 0.16
CA ILE A 318 -8.57 -17.98 -1.07
C ILE A 318 -8.50 -16.47 -0.95
N THR A 319 -7.80 -15.82 -1.88
CA THR A 319 -7.76 -14.36 -1.97
C THR A 319 -8.42 -13.89 -3.25
N CYS A 320 -9.53 -13.17 -3.12
CA CYS A 320 -10.15 -12.47 -4.23
C CYS A 320 -9.58 -11.05 -4.32
N SER A 321 -9.00 -10.72 -5.46
CA SER A 321 -8.50 -9.36 -5.75
C SER A 321 -9.12 -8.81 -7.03
N PRO A 322 -9.22 -7.48 -7.20
CA PRO A 322 -9.62 -6.90 -8.47
C PRO A 322 -8.58 -7.21 -9.54
N THR A 323 -9.00 -7.55 -10.75
CA THR A 323 -8.11 -7.58 -11.91
C THR A 323 -7.43 -6.23 -12.09
N HIS A 324 -6.17 -6.19 -12.46
CA HIS A 324 -5.35 -4.98 -12.61
C HIS A 324 -5.10 -4.23 -11.28
N TYR A 325 -4.73 -4.97 -10.28
CA TYR A 325 -4.26 -4.42 -9.02
C TYR A 325 -2.95 -3.63 -9.26
N PHE A 326 -2.98 -2.30 -9.14
CA PHE A 326 -1.82 -1.42 -9.33
C PHE A 326 -0.90 -1.78 -10.52
N LEU A 327 -1.45 -2.23 -11.63
CA LEU A 327 -0.67 -2.74 -12.77
C LEU A 327 0.18 -3.99 -12.45
N THR A 328 -0.02 -4.63 -11.32
CA THR A 328 0.64 -5.89 -11.02
C THR A 328 -0.16 -7.04 -11.60
N THR A 329 0.53 -8.05 -12.04
CA THR A 329 -0.06 -9.31 -12.50
C THR A 329 0.16 -10.42 -11.49
N HIS A 330 0.65 -10.09 -10.30
CA HIS A 330 0.79 -11.09 -9.27
C HIS A 330 -0.58 -11.57 -8.83
N HIS A 331 -0.81 -12.84 -9.07
CA HIS A 331 -1.91 -13.60 -8.51
C HIS A 331 -1.46 -14.12 -7.15
N PHE A 332 -2.35 -14.04 -6.19
CA PHE A 332 -2.12 -14.63 -4.88
C PHE A 332 -2.33 -16.14 -4.93
#